data_53cbb11ac14e300f42e32132684a5aa4
#
_entry.id   53cbb11ac14e300f42e32132684a5aa4
#
_cell.length_a   1.000
_cell.length_b   1.000
_cell.length_c   1.000
_cell.angle_alpha   90.00
_cell.angle_beta   90.00
_cell.angle_gamma   90.00
#
_symmetry.space_group_name_H-M   'P 1'
#
loop_
_entity.id
_entity.type
_entity.pdbx_description
1 polymer ?
#
loop_
_entity_poly.entity_id
_entity_poly.type
_entity_poly.pdbx_seq_one_letter_code
_entity_poly.pdbx_strand_id
1 'polypeptide(L)'
;MCVCGFVFWILTLLLEYGFFFSPSIPDALPYSHLDEDQDVARIRKEILDKTKRDHILVLSNLSKSYRTKKTRKLLAVNNLCMGISSGECFGLCGVNGAGKTTTFRMLTGDLRPSAGYALIQNYSIYKQKRQVYKYIGYCPQFDALFDELTPVEHMLLMSRLRGIQWQHENEYILQLLKRLDLCEYLNIPVRKLSLGNRRKLSTAMALVGDPQIAFLDEPTSGMDPSSRRFLWNVIRRLVKEGKSIILTSHSMEECEALCSSIGIMVNGRFRCIGSTQHLKNRFGDGYTIKIRLKSPFNPLNNQYIFSNFSPNFQLKEQHLNILQYEVAEEFVSLNEIFAQLEQLLKDEYITDYSVSQNTLDNVFVNFVRDQKDSLQQTNSISSRRKQQQDNEVLDDTFDDGSFVTTRSSRNQVSLETISGSSACNCTIRTNPLQVLDCSKL
;
A
#
# COMPACT_ATOMS: atom_id res chain seq x y z
N MET A 1 40.75 18.68 29.36
CA MET A 1 40.20 17.96 28.17
C MET A 1 39.11 16.94 28.49
N CYS A 2 39.29 16.06 29.48
CA CYS A 2 38.28 15.02 29.80
C CYS A 2 36.89 15.58 30.20
N VAL A 3 36.83 16.69 30.94
CA VAL A 3 35.55 17.28 31.37
C VAL A 3 34.74 17.83 30.19
N CYS A 4 35.39 18.47 29.22
CA CYS A 4 34.73 18.99 28.03
C CYS A 4 34.17 17.86 27.16
N GLY A 5 34.90 16.74 27.04
CA GLY A 5 34.43 15.57 26.32
C GLY A 5 33.20 14.92 26.95
N PHE A 6 33.19 14.82 28.30
CA PHE A 6 32.04 14.30 29.02
C PHE A 6 30.80 15.19 28.94
N VAL A 7 30.98 16.50 29.03
CA VAL A 7 29.88 17.47 28.86
C VAL A 7 29.34 17.39 27.42
N PHE A 8 30.21 17.33 26.41
CA PHE A 8 29.78 17.19 25.02
C PHE A 8 29.05 15.87 24.78
N TRP A 9 29.52 14.78 25.35
CA TRP A 9 28.87 13.47 25.26
C TRP A 9 27.47 13.47 25.92
N ILE A 10 27.34 14.07 27.13
CA ILE A 10 26.02 14.25 27.78
C ILE A 10 25.12 15.14 26.93
N LEU A 11 25.63 16.24 26.37
CA LEU A 11 24.85 17.14 25.52
C LEU A 11 24.36 16.44 24.25
N THR A 12 25.21 15.62 23.64
CA THR A 12 24.85 14.81 22.47
C THR A 12 23.77 13.79 22.82
N LEU A 13 23.91 13.10 23.96
CA LEU A 13 22.86 12.18 24.45
C LEU A 13 21.54 12.92 24.72
N LEU A 14 21.59 14.08 25.37
CA LEU A 14 20.37 14.87 25.64
C LEU A 14 19.72 15.40 24.36
N LEU A 15 20.49 15.72 23.33
CA LEU A 15 19.99 16.12 22.01
C LEU A 15 19.40 14.92 21.24
N GLU A 16 20.09 13.77 21.24
CA GLU A 16 19.59 12.52 20.60
C GLU A 16 18.33 12.01 21.27
N TYR A 17 18.24 12.03 22.60
CA TYR A 17 17.03 11.65 23.33
C TYR A 17 15.93 12.72 23.26
N GLY A 18 16.16 13.85 22.59
CA GLY A 18 15.16 14.91 22.42
C GLY A 18 14.71 15.55 23.74
N PHE A 19 15.54 15.51 24.78
CA PHE A 19 15.19 15.97 26.11
C PHE A 19 14.82 17.47 26.16
N PHE A 20 15.48 18.29 25.33
CA PHE A 20 15.23 19.73 25.29
C PHE A 20 14.17 20.18 24.29
N PHE A 21 13.83 19.36 23.28
CA PHE A 21 12.93 19.74 22.20
C PHE A 21 12.01 18.59 21.83
N SER A 22 11.05 18.31 22.69
CA SER A 22 9.87 17.51 22.32
C SER A 22 8.73 18.47 21.95
N PRO A 23 8.65 19.01 20.73
CA PRO A 23 7.52 19.83 20.36
C PRO A 23 6.24 19.03 20.56
N SER A 24 5.23 19.65 21.18
CA SER A 24 3.91 19.02 21.31
C SER A 24 3.40 18.68 19.92
N ILE A 25 2.86 17.48 19.77
CA ILE A 25 2.23 17.05 18.52
C ILE A 25 0.82 17.63 18.54
N PRO A 26 0.42 18.48 17.56
CA PRO A 26 -0.94 18.98 17.48
C PRO A 26 -1.95 17.84 17.28
N ASP A 27 -3.14 17.96 17.81
CA ASP A 27 -4.16 16.91 17.76
C ASP A 27 -4.70 16.66 16.34
N ALA A 28 -4.72 17.68 15.50
CA ALA A 28 -5.11 17.54 14.10
C ALA A 28 -4.45 18.60 13.20
N LEU A 29 -4.35 18.31 11.92
CA LEU A 29 -4.07 19.29 10.87
C LEU A 29 -5.37 19.87 10.32
N PRO A 30 -5.36 21.11 9.74
CA PRO A 30 -6.53 21.65 9.05
C PRO A 30 -7.03 20.67 7.99
N TYR A 31 -8.31 20.37 8.00
CA TYR A 31 -8.95 19.37 7.16
C TYR A 31 -10.20 19.92 6.47
N SER A 32 -10.34 19.69 5.17
CA SER A 32 -11.57 19.93 4.42
C SER A 32 -12.37 18.63 4.35
N HIS A 33 -13.60 18.63 4.85
CA HIS A 33 -14.48 17.45 4.89
C HIS A 33 -15.24 17.20 3.59
N LEU A 34 -15.02 18.01 2.55
CA LEU A 34 -15.87 18.09 1.34
C LEU A 34 -15.92 16.80 0.51
N ASP A 35 -14.93 15.87 0.65
CA ASP A 35 -14.81 14.65 -0.16
C ASP A 35 -14.67 13.38 0.69
N GLU A 36 -15.15 13.38 1.93
CA GLU A 36 -15.00 12.22 2.81
C GLU A 36 -16.17 11.26 2.64
N ASP A 37 -15.87 9.97 2.45
CA ASP A 37 -16.87 8.91 2.41
C ASP A 37 -17.66 8.80 3.73
N GLN A 38 -18.96 8.45 3.65
CA GLN A 38 -19.85 8.37 4.82
C GLN A 38 -19.36 7.37 5.88
N ASP A 39 -18.80 6.22 5.47
CA ASP A 39 -18.30 5.21 6.39
C ASP A 39 -17.03 5.70 7.10
N VAL A 40 -16.15 6.40 6.37
CA VAL A 40 -14.95 7.03 6.95
C VAL A 40 -15.35 8.12 7.94
N ALA A 41 -16.31 8.97 7.60
CA ALA A 41 -16.85 10.02 8.46
C ALA A 41 -17.50 9.42 9.74
N ARG A 42 -18.26 8.33 9.60
CA ARG A 42 -18.86 7.61 10.73
C ARG A 42 -17.80 7.08 11.69
N ILE A 43 -16.79 6.37 11.18
CA ILE A 43 -15.69 5.83 11.98
C ILE A 43 -14.92 6.96 12.66
N ARG A 44 -14.65 8.06 11.94
CA ARG A 44 -14.02 9.25 12.51
C ARG A 44 -14.81 9.77 13.71
N LYS A 45 -16.13 9.91 13.58
CA LYS A 45 -17.01 10.37 14.65
C LYS A 45 -16.99 9.40 15.84
N GLU A 46 -17.11 8.11 15.60
CA GLU A 46 -17.03 7.07 16.65
C GLU A 46 -15.71 7.15 17.44
N ILE A 47 -14.59 7.37 16.78
CA ILE A 47 -13.26 7.47 17.41
C ILE A 47 -13.12 8.77 18.19
N LEU A 48 -13.57 9.89 17.65
CA LEU A 48 -13.48 11.20 18.32
C LEU A 48 -14.41 11.29 19.54
N ASP A 49 -15.61 10.75 19.43
CA ASP A 49 -16.60 10.72 20.52
C ASP A 49 -16.28 9.66 21.59
N LYS A 50 -15.23 8.84 21.38
CA LYS A 50 -14.81 7.75 22.30
C LYS A 50 -15.95 6.78 22.64
N THR A 51 -16.89 6.57 21.72
CA THR A 51 -18.10 5.80 21.95
C THR A 51 -17.84 4.30 22.09
N LYS A 52 -16.79 3.76 21.43
CA LYS A 52 -16.36 2.37 21.55
C LYS A 52 -15.03 2.30 22.29
N ARG A 53 -15.02 1.64 23.46
CA ARG A 53 -13.84 1.49 24.32
C ARG A 53 -13.01 0.23 24.07
N ASP A 54 -13.51 -0.71 23.25
CA ASP A 54 -12.95 -2.06 23.12
C ASP A 54 -11.98 -2.23 21.93
N HIS A 55 -11.44 -1.13 21.42
CA HIS A 55 -10.45 -1.20 20.36
C HIS A 55 -9.05 -1.46 20.91
N ILE A 56 -8.39 -2.50 20.38
CA ILE A 56 -6.98 -2.79 20.67
C ILE A 56 -6.04 -1.73 20.09
N LEU A 57 -6.40 -1.18 18.92
CA LEU A 57 -5.71 -0.08 18.24
C LEU A 57 -6.68 1.04 17.94
N VAL A 58 -6.28 2.27 18.28
CA VAL A 58 -7.03 3.49 17.98
C VAL A 58 -6.10 4.50 17.29
N LEU A 59 -6.50 4.98 16.13
CA LEU A 59 -5.88 6.10 15.43
C LEU A 59 -6.81 7.30 15.47
N SER A 60 -6.31 8.44 15.91
CA SER A 60 -7.07 9.69 15.93
C SER A 60 -6.31 10.78 15.19
N ASN A 61 -6.86 11.23 14.06
CA ASN A 61 -6.32 12.30 13.21
C ASN A 61 -4.83 12.13 12.88
N LEU A 62 -4.37 10.87 12.75
CA LEU A 62 -2.96 10.55 12.53
C LEU A 62 -2.48 11.15 11.21
N SER A 63 -1.44 11.99 11.27
CA SER A 63 -0.95 12.71 10.09
C SER A 63 0.56 12.76 10.05
N LYS A 64 1.11 12.71 8.82
CA LYS A 64 2.55 12.85 8.59
C LYS A 64 2.84 13.74 7.39
N SER A 65 3.61 14.79 7.62
CA SER A 65 4.17 15.65 6.57
C SER A 65 5.68 15.54 6.53
N TYR A 66 6.24 15.51 5.32
CA TYR A 66 7.68 15.57 5.08
C TYR A 66 8.06 16.94 4.51
N ARG A 67 9.21 17.44 4.93
CA ARG A 67 9.77 18.68 4.42
C ARG A 67 10.78 18.35 3.33
N THR A 68 10.48 18.67 2.08
CA THR A 68 11.38 18.42 0.94
C THR A 68 12.17 19.70 0.63
N LYS A 69 13.47 19.57 0.32
CA LYS A 69 14.36 20.72 0.04
C LYS A 69 13.92 21.61 -1.14
N LYS A 70 13.13 21.07 -2.08
CA LYS A 70 12.75 21.76 -3.34
C LYS A 70 11.28 22.18 -3.39
N THR A 71 10.39 21.66 -2.55
CA THR A 71 8.96 21.92 -2.67
C THR A 71 8.29 21.94 -1.30
N ARG A 72 7.08 22.48 -1.28
CA ARG A 72 6.09 22.54 -0.19
C ARG A 72 6.04 21.25 0.63
N LYS A 73 5.53 21.31 1.84
CA LYS A 73 5.24 20.16 2.72
C LYS A 73 4.52 19.06 1.93
N LEU A 74 5.16 17.89 1.76
CA LEU A 74 4.51 16.70 1.23
C LEU A 74 3.73 16.04 2.37
N LEU A 75 2.42 16.00 2.26
CA LEU A 75 1.54 15.36 3.23
C LEU A 75 1.36 13.89 2.82
N ALA A 76 2.13 13.00 3.44
CA ALA A 76 2.12 11.58 3.11
C ALA A 76 0.97 10.82 3.77
N VAL A 77 0.51 11.29 4.93
CA VAL A 77 -0.65 10.75 5.67
C VAL A 77 -1.43 11.94 6.22
N ASN A 78 -2.74 11.93 6.03
CA ASN A 78 -3.61 13.06 6.33
C ASN A 78 -4.84 12.64 7.13
N ASN A 79 -4.84 12.96 8.43
CA ASN A 79 -5.94 12.82 9.37
C ASN A 79 -6.60 11.43 9.35
N LEU A 80 -5.81 10.35 9.41
CA LEU A 80 -6.36 9.00 9.50
C LEU A 80 -7.03 8.76 10.85
N CYS A 81 -8.28 8.28 10.81
CA CYS A 81 -9.03 7.80 11.96
C CYS A 81 -9.44 6.35 11.73
N MET A 82 -9.13 5.47 12.68
CA MET A 82 -9.42 4.04 12.58
C MET A 82 -9.43 3.41 13.96
N GLY A 83 -10.34 2.47 14.19
CA GLY A 83 -10.38 1.61 15.37
C GLY A 83 -10.36 0.15 14.96
N ILE A 84 -9.54 -0.68 15.59
CA ILE A 84 -9.46 -2.12 15.35
C ILE A 84 -9.79 -2.84 16.63
N SER A 85 -10.71 -3.79 16.54
CA SER A 85 -11.13 -4.61 17.68
C SER A 85 -10.16 -5.75 17.95
N SER A 86 -10.20 -6.33 19.15
CA SER A 86 -9.40 -7.51 19.47
C SER A 86 -9.83 -8.71 18.62
N GLY A 87 -8.87 -9.50 18.13
CA GLY A 87 -9.13 -10.68 17.30
C GLY A 87 -9.58 -10.37 15.87
N GLU A 88 -9.33 -9.17 15.38
CA GLU A 88 -9.68 -8.72 14.03
C GLU A 88 -8.45 -8.73 13.11
N CYS A 89 -8.68 -9.12 11.84
CA CYS A 89 -7.70 -8.94 10.78
C CYS A 89 -8.11 -7.74 9.92
N PHE A 90 -7.29 -6.70 9.90
CA PHE A 90 -7.51 -5.48 9.14
C PHE A 90 -6.53 -5.35 7.98
N GLY A 91 -7.05 -5.13 6.77
CA GLY A 91 -6.26 -4.91 5.56
C GLY A 91 -6.09 -3.42 5.24
N LEU A 92 -4.86 -2.94 5.21
CA LEU A 92 -4.53 -1.59 4.76
C LEU A 92 -4.11 -1.65 3.29
N CYS A 93 -5.05 -1.40 2.40
CA CYS A 93 -4.85 -1.49 0.95
C CYS A 93 -4.56 -0.13 0.31
N GLY A 94 -3.89 -0.14 -0.82
CA GLY A 94 -3.61 1.09 -1.58
C GLY A 94 -2.45 0.89 -2.53
N VAL A 95 -2.34 1.78 -3.53
CA VAL A 95 -1.22 1.78 -4.47
C VAL A 95 0.10 2.20 -3.80
N ASN A 96 1.19 1.99 -4.52
CA ASN A 96 2.49 2.48 -4.08
C ASN A 96 2.45 4.02 -3.94
N GLY A 97 2.97 4.51 -2.80
CA GLY A 97 2.90 5.94 -2.47
C GLY A 97 1.60 6.41 -1.80
N ALA A 98 0.58 5.56 -1.61
CA ALA A 98 -0.66 5.92 -0.91
C ALA A 98 -0.48 6.28 0.57
N GLY A 99 0.67 5.96 1.18
CA GLY A 99 0.98 6.26 2.59
C GLY A 99 1.00 5.05 3.53
N LYS A 100 0.78 3.82 3.04
CA LYS A 100 0.72 2.58 3.83
C LYS A 100 1.95 2.38 4.72
N THR A 101 3.13 2.29 4.14
CA THR A 101 4.40 2.10 4.87
C THR A 101 4.68 3.24 5.85
N THR A 102 4.33 4.50 5.48
CA THR A 102 4.45 5.64 6.41
C THR A 102 3.53 5.46 7.62
N THR A 103 2.30 4.99 7.41
CA THR A 103 1.35 4.68 8.48
C THR A 103 1.90 3.56 9.37
N PHE A 104 2.39 2.47 8.79
CA PHE A 104 3.01 1.36 9.55
C PHE A 104 4.20 1.83 10.38
N ARG A 105 5.12 2.63 9.81
CA ARG A 105 6.25 3.19 10.55
C ARG A 105 5.82 4.11 11.70
N MET A 106 4.68 4.80 11.58
CA MET A 106 4.10 5.53 12.69
C MET A 106 3.52 4.60 13.76
N LEU A 107 2.86 3.51 13.36
CA LEU A 107 2.24 2.54 14.28
C LEU A 107 3.26 1.67 15.02
N THR A 108 4.39 1.39 14.40
CA THR A 108 5.51 0.69 15.04
C THR A 108 6.40 1.60 15.90
N GLY A 109 6.11 2.92 15.92
CA GLY A 109 6.86 3.90 16.71
C GLY A 109 8.23 4.27 16.11
N ASP A 110 8.55 3.81 14.90
CA ASP A 110 9.76 4.17 14.16
C ASP A 110 9.70 5.63 13.68
N LEU A 111 8.52 6.10 13.28
CA LEU A 111 8.31 7.44 12.76
C LEU A 111 7.34 8.24 13.63
N ARG A 112 7.77 9.42 14.13
CA ARG A 112 6.89 10.31 14.89
C ARG A 112 5.88 10.99 13.97
N PRO A 113 4.56 11.03 14.30
CA PRO A 113 3.56 11.76 13.54
C PRO A 113 3.79 13.27 13.59
N SER A 114 3.26 13.97 12.59
CA SER A 114 3.24 15.43 12.56
C SER A 114 2.02 16.01 13.29
N ALA A 115 0.93 15.24 13.36
CA ALA A 115 -0.28 15.54 14.13
C ALA A 115 -1.04 14.26 14.46
N GLY A 116 -1.94 14.35 15.44
CA GLY A 116 -2.75 13.24 15.91
C GLY A 116 -2.00 12.29 16.83
N TYR A 117 -2.66 11.19 17.19
CA TYR A 117 -2.08 10.18 18.07
C TYR A 117 -2.53 8.76 17.68
N ALA A 118 -1.78 7.77 18.16
CA ALA A 118 -2.16 6.37 18.06
C ALA A 118 -1.98 5.69 19.43
N LEU A 119 -2.97 4.87 19.79
CA LEU A 119 -3.01 4.12 21.05
C LEU A 119 -3.06 2.63 20.75
N ILE A 120 -2.30 1.82 21.47
CA ILE A 120 -2.40 0.37 21.52
C ILE A 120 -2.66 -0.04 22.96
N GLN A 121 -3.72 -0.81 23.19
CA GLN A 121 -4.15 -1.16 24.55
C GLN A 121 -4.24 0.07 25.48
N ASN A 122 -4.75 1.20 24.96
CA ASN A 122 -4.81 2.50 25.62
C ASN A 122 -3.46 3.16 25.97
N TYR A 123 -2.33 2.54 25.59
CA TYR A 123 -1.00 3.14 25.74
C TYR A 123 -0.61 3.92 24.49
N SER A 124 -0.10 5.15 24.69
CA SER A 124 0.38 5.98 23.58
C SER A 124 1.67 5.40 22.99
N ILE A 125 1.66 5.15 21.66
CA ILE A 125 2.81 4.61 20.93
C ILE A 125 4.07 5.48 21.14
N TYR A 126 3.90 6.79 21.30
CA TYR A 126 5.04 7.72 21.39
C TYR A 126 5.45 8.05 22.82
N LYS A 127 4.49 8.13 23.74
CA LYS A 127 4.77 8.50 25.13
C LYS A 127 5.13 7.27 25.98
N GLN A 128 4.59 6.11 25.67
CA GLN A 128 4.67 4.89 26.48
C GLN A 128 5.23 3.70 25.69
N LYS A 129 6.27 3.94 24.87
CA LYS A 129 6.86 2.95 23.93
C LYS A 129 7.17 1.60 24.60
N ARG A 130 7.76 1.61 25.81
CA ARG A 130 8.13 0.37 26.52
C ARG A 130 6.93 -0.53 26.82
N GLN A 131 5.77 0.06 27.12
CA GLN A 131 4.54 -0.69 27.36
C GLN A 131 3.99 -1.24 26.03
N VAL A 132 3.92 -0.38 25.03
CA VAL A 132 3.38 -0.71 23.72
C VAL A 132 4.16 -1.84 23.05
N TYR A 133 5.50 -1.84 23.11
CA TYR A 133 6.33 -2.87 22.48
C TYR A 133 6.13 -4.29 23.04
N LYS A 134 5.53 -4.44 24.21
CA LYS A 134 5.14 -5.76 24.75
C LYS A 134 3.98 -6.38 23.97
N TYR A 135 3.14 -5.54 23.37
CA TYR A 135 1.92 -5.98 22.68
C TYR A 135 2.09 -6.08 21.17
N ILE A 136 3.17 -5.52 20.61
CA ILE A 136 3.39 -5.41 19.16
C ILE A 136 4.35 -6.48 18.64
N GLY A 137 3.97 -7.14 17.54
CA GLY A 137 4.88 -7.81 16.61
C GLY A 137 4.97 -7.03 15.31
N TYR A 138 6.12 -7.05 14.64
CA TYR A 138 6.29 -6.37 13.35
C TYR A 138 7.11 -7.20 12.38
N CYS A 139 6.54 -7.45 11.20
CA CYS A 139 7.20 -8.05 10.06
C CYS A 139 7.35 -6.98 8.97
N PRO A 140 8.56 -6.48 8.68
CA PRO A 140 8.79 -5.45 7.68
C PRO A 140 8.64 -5.99 6.25
N GLN A 141 8.45 -5.10 5.27
CA GLN A 141 8.34 -5.43 3.85
C GLN A 141 9.61 -6.12 3.33
N PHE A 142 10.79 -5.63 3.72
CA PHE A 142 12.08 -6.27 3.42
C PHE A 142 12.53 -7.05 4.64
N ASP A 143 12.90 -8.31 4.44
CA ASP A 143 13.29 -9.19 5.53
C ASP A 143 14.56 -8.66 6.21
N ALA A 144 14.42 -8.27 7.48
CA ALA A 144 15.54 -7.82 8.30
C ALA A 144 16.26 -9.04 8.92
N LEU A 145 16.84 -9.89 8.06
CA LEU A 145 17.51 -11.12 8.43
C LEU A 145 19.01 -11.00 8.22
N PHE A 146 19.79 -11.67 9.07
CA PHE A 146 21.23 -11.81 8.92
C PHE A 146 21.52 -13.07 8.09
N ASP A 147 22.16 -12.91 6.96
CA ASP A 147 22.39 -13.99 5.98
C ASP A 147 23.19 -15.16 6.53
N GLU A 148 24.08 -14.92 7.49
CA GLU A 148 24.97 -15.93 8.08
C GLU A 148 24.32 -16.72 9.23
N LEU A 149 23.27 -16.17 9.86
CA LEU A 149 22.58 -16.83 10.96
C LEU A 149 21.59 -17.87 10.44
N THR A 150 21.37 -18.90 11.25
CA THR A 150 20.33 -19.91 11.05
C THR A 150 18.99 -19.42 11.60
N PRO A 151 17.85 -20.05 11.22
CA PRO A 151 16.55 -19.76 11.81
C PRO A 151 16.52 -19.85 13.33
N VAL A 152 17.17 -20.88 13.90
CA VAL A 152 17.23 -21.05 15.37
C VAL A 152 17.97 -19.89 16.01
N GLU A 153 19.12 -19.49 15.47
CA GLU A 153 19.92 -18.37 16.00
C GLU A 153 19.17 -17.04 15.93
N HIS A 154 18.43 -16.77 14.84
CA HIS A 154 17.55 -15.61 14.75
C HIS A 154 16.48 -15.62 15.84
N MET A 155 15.84 -16.77 16.01
CA MET A 155 14.78 -16.89 17.02
C MET A 155 15.32 -16.78 18.44
N LEU A 156 16.51 -17.31 18.72
CA LEU A 156 17.22 -17.15 19.99
C LEU A 156 17.52 -15.67 20.25
N LEU A 157 18.07 -14.97 19.27
CA LEU A 157 18.34 -13.54 19.37
C LEU A 157 17.06 -12.75 19.72
N MET A 158 15.97 -12.99 18.98
CA MET A 158 14.70 -12.29 19.21
C MET A 158 14.05 -12.66 20.55
N SER A 159 14.12 -13.92 20.96
CA SER A 159 13.61 -14.39 22.26
C SER A 159 14.30 -13.69 23.42
N ARG A 160 15.61 -13.56 23.36
CA ARG A 160 16.42 -12.84 24.38
C ARG A 160 16.12 -11.35 24.40
N LEU A 161 15.99 -10.72 23.23
CA LEU A 161 15.60 -9.31 23.13
C LEU A 161 14.19 -9.06 23.68
N ARG A 162 13.29 -10.04 23.58
CA ARG A 162 11.93 -10.00 24.15
C ARG A 162 11.87 -10.35 25.65
N GLY A 163 12.98 -10.83 26.21
CA GLY A 163 13.07 -11.21 27.62
C GLY A 163 12.41 -12.54 27.96
N ILE A 164 12.36 -13.47 27.00
CA ILE A 164 11.89 -14.84 27.25
C ILE A 164 12.93 -15.55 28.12
N GLN A 165 12.44 -16.29 29.14
CA GLN A 165 13.30 -17.01 30.08
C GLN A 165 14.06 -18.12 29.36
N TRP A 166 15.37 -18.19 29.56
CA TRP A 166 16.27 -19.15 28.92
C TRP A 166 15.88 -20.63 29.12
N GLN A 167 15.19 -20.92 30.22
CA GLN A 167 14.76 -22.30 30.57
C GLN A 167 13.72 -22.84 29.58
N HIS A 168 12.87 -21.98 29.00
CA HIS A 168 11.78 -22.35 28.09
C HIS A 168 12.07 -21.91 26.64
N GLU A 169 13.21 -21.27 26.41
CA GLU A 169 13.56 -20.64 25.13
C GLU A 169 13.56 -21.63 23.96
N ASN A 170 14.24 -22.77 24.12
CA ASN A 170 14.39 -23.76 23.06
C ASN A 170 13.05 -24.40 22.67
N GLU A 171 12.25 -24.80 23.64
CA GLU A 171 10.95 -25.41 23.38
C GLU A 171 10.01 -24.42 22.68
N TYR A 172 9.97 -23.18 23.16
CA TYR A 172 9.16 -22.11 22.58
C TYR A 172 9.55 -21.82 21.12
N ILE A 173 10.86 -21.72 20.84
CA ILE A 173 11.38 -21.48 19.49
C ILE A 173 11.01 -22.62 18.55
N LEU A 174 11.19 -23.87 18.96
CA LEU A 174 10.86 -25.04 18.16
C LEU A 174 9.36 -25.10 17.84
N GLN A 175 8.51 -24.81 18.82
CA GLN A 175 7.07 -24.74 18.60
C GLN A 175 6.70 -23.65 17.56
N LEU A 176 7.33 -22.48 17.63
CA LEU A 176 7.05 -21.40 16.70
C LEU A 176 7.55 -21.71 15.28
N LEU A 177 8.75 -22.26 15.14
CA LEU A 177 9.31 -22.70 13.86
C LEU A 177 8.48 -23.84 13.24
N LYS A 178 7.96 -24.76 14.06
CA LYS A 178 7.03 -25.81 13.62
C LYS A 178 5.73 -25.25 13.10
N ARG A 179 5.16 -24.22 13.74
CA ARG A 179 3.92 -23.54 13.29
C ARG A 179 4.08 -22.93 11.89
N LEU A 180 5.31 -22.52 11.53
CA LEU A 180 5.65 -21.90 10.26
C LEU A 180 6.30 -22.84 9.25
N ASP A 181 6.32 -24.17 9.55
CA ASP A 181 6.86 -25.18 8.68
C ASP A 181 8.33 -24.91 8.29
N LEU A 182 9.16 -24.62 9.31
CA LEU A 182 10.59 -24.36 9.16
C LEU A 182 11.48 -25.41 9.83
N CYS A 183 10.91 -26.54 10.27
CA CYS A 183 11.65 -27.58 11.00
C CYS A 183 12.79 -28.20 10.19
N GLU A 184 12.66 -28.31 8.87
CA GLU A 184 13.71 -28.87 8.00
C GLU A 184 14.90 -27.91 7.80
N TYR A 185 14.72 -26.62 8.13
CA TYR A 185 15.68 -25.55 7.86
C TYR A 185 16.37 -25.01 9.11
N LEU A 186 16.19 -25.64 10.29
CA LEU A 186 16.63 -25.13 11.59
C LEU A 186 18.10 -24.69 11.62
N ASN A 187 18.98 -25.48 11.01
CA ASN A 187 20.45 -25.29 11.02
C ASN A 187 21.00 -24.81 9.67
N ILE A 188 20.13 -24.41 8.73
CA ILE A 188 20.54 -23.91 7.41
C ILE A 188 20.67 -22.40 7.45
N PRO A 189 21.84 -21.81 7.09
CA PRO A 189 22.00 -20.36 7.05
C PRO A 189 20.96 -19.69 6.15
N VAL A 190 20.46 -18.51 6.57
CA VAL A 190 19.37 -17.79 5.88
C VAL A 190 19.70 -17.51 4.42
N ARG A 191 20.95 -17.23 4.07
CA ARG A 191 21.37 -17.04 2.66
C ARG A 191 21.01 -18.20 1.72
N LYS A 192 20.86 -19.42 2.25
CA LYS A 192 20.46 -20.61 1.48
C LYS A 192 18.96 -20.88 1.46
N LEU A 193 18.18 -20.13 2.23
CA LEU A 193 16.73 -20.28 2.27
C LEU A 193 16.08 -19.68 1.03
N SER A 194 14.98 -20.30 0.58
CA SER A 194 14.09 -19.70 -0.42
C SER A 194 13.47 -18.40 0.12
N LEU A 195 13.05 -17.51 -0.80
CA LEU A 195 12.38 -16.27 -0.41
C LEU A 195 11.14 -16.54 0.47
N GLY A 196 10.36 -17.57 0.15
CA GLY A 196 9.21 -17.97 0.95
C GLY A 196 9.59 -18.38 2.38
N ASN A 197 10.67 -19.13 2.55
CA ASN A 197 11.14 -19.54 3.88
C ASN A 197 11.76 -18.37 4.67
N ARG A 198 12.45 -17.45 4.00
CA ARG A 198 12.91 -16.19 4.63
C ARG A 198 11.70 -15.38 5.14
N ARG A 199 10.64 -15.30 4.34
CA ARG A 199 9.42 -14.58 4.72
C ARG A 199 8.67 -15.24 5.87
N LYS A 200 8.60 -16.59 5.88
CA LYS A 200 8.08 -17.35 7.01
C LYS A 200 8.90 -17.08 8.29
N LEU A 201 10.24 -17.04 8.19
CA LEU A 201 11.12 -16.74 9.32
C LEU A 201 10.92 -15.30 9.83
N SER A 202 10.81 -14.32 8.94
CA SER A 202 10.53 -12.92 9.30
C SER A 202 9.18 -12.80 10.04
N THR A 203 8.17 -13.55 9.59
CA THR A 203 6.88 -13.65 10.28
C THR A 203 7.03 -14.34 11.66
N ALA A 204 7.83 -15.41 11.76
CA ALA A 204 8.13 -16.07 13.04
C ALA A 204 8.71 -15.10 14.05
N MET A 205 9.70 -14.30 13.63
CA MET A 205 10.35 -13.28 14.46
C MET A 205 9.34 -12.23 14.95
N ALA A 206 8.39 -11.82 14.10
CA ALA A 206 7.34 -10.90 14.49
C ALA A 206 6.41 -11.46 15.57
N LEU A 207 6.25 -12.78 15.64
CA LEU A 207 5.38 -13.47 16.60
C LEU A 207 6.09 -13.83 17.91
N VAL A 208 7.40 -13.60 18.01
CA VAL A 208 8.15 -13.85 19.26
C VAL A 208 7.61 -13.01 20.40
N GLY A 209 7.40 -13.60 21.56
CA GLY A 209 6.83 -12.95 22.75
C GLY A 209 5.31 -12.90 22.76
N ASP A 210 4.67 -13.65 21.86
CA ASP A 210 3.22 -13.80 21.79
C ASP A 210 2.43 -12.47 21.73
N PRO A 211 2.75 -11.56 20.78
CA PRO A 211 2.14 -10.24 20.73
C PRO A 211 0.62 -10.33 20.54
N GLN A 212 -0.12 -9.39 21.12
CA GLN A 212 -1.56 -9.30 20.93
C GLN A 212 -1.96 -8.71 19.58
N ILE A 213 -1.06 -7.87 19.02
CA ILE A 213 -1.25 -7.24 17.71
C ILE A 213 0.01 -7.42 16.86
N ALA A 214 -0.16 -7.91 15.63
CA ALA A 214 0.93 -8.07 14.69
C ALA A 214 0.73 -7.18 13.46
N PHE A 215 1.74 -6.42 13.12
CA PHE A 215 1.82 -5.61 11.91
C PHE A 215 2.63 -6.37 10.85
N LEU A 216 2.03 -6.67 9.71
CA LEU A 216 2.66 -7.43 8.63
C LEU A 216 2.68 -6.56 7.36
N ASP A 217 3.86 -6.09 6.96
CA ASP A 217 4.02 -5.23 5.79
C ASP A 217 4.27 -6.08 4.55
N GLU A 218 3.25 -6.21 3.68
CA GLU A 218 3.23 -7.05 2.48
C GLU A 218 3.74 -8.48 2.74
N PRO A 219 3.11 -9.25 3.65
CA PRO A 219 3.68 -10.50 4.18
C PRO A 219 3.90 -11.59 3.13
N THR A 220 3.19 -11.58 2.01
CA THR A 220 3.25 -12.61 0.97
C THR A 220 3.91 -12.14 -0.32
N SER A 221 4.47 -10.94 -0.33
CA SER A 221 5.12 -10.38 -1.53
C SER A 221 6.28 -11.27 -1.99
N GLY A 222 6.29 -11.63 -3.28
CA GLY A 222 7.33 -12.45 -3.89
C GLY A 222 7.30 -13.95 -3.51
N MET A 223 6.31 -14.42 -2.77
CA MET A 223 6.15 -15.83 -2.44
C MET A 223 5.45 -16.60 -3.56
N ASP A 224 5.79 -17.87 -3.70
CA ASP A 224 5.07 -18.82 -4.55
C ASP A 224 3.63 -19.06 -4.03
N PRO A 225 2.69 -19.47 -4.89
CA PRO A 225 1.28 -19.63 -4.49
C PRO A 225 1.06 -20.63 -3.33
N SER A 226 1.86 -21.68 -3.25
CA SER A 226 1.77 -22.69 -2.19
C SER A 226 2.17 -22.10 -0.83
N SER A 227 3.35 -21.50 -0.76
CA SER A 227 3.85 -20.82 0.45
C SER A 227 2.94 -19.67 0.88
N ARG A 228 2.36 -18.92 -0.08
CA ARG A 228 1.38 -17.85 0.19
C ARG A 228 0.15 -18.41 0.90
N ARG A 229 -0.49 -19.46 0.35
CA ARG A 229 -1.66 -20.11 0.97
C ARG A 229 -1.35 -20.68 2.35
N PHE A 230 -0.16 -21.23 2.53
CA PHE A 230 0.29 -21.70 3.84
C PHE A 230 0.33 -20.55 4.86
N LEU A 231 0.97 -19.42 4.51
CA LEU A 231 1.06 -18.25 5.39
C LEU A 231 -0.33 -17.66 5.69
N TRP A 232 -1.25 -17.64 4.72
CA TRP A 232 -2.65 -17.25 4.94
C TRP A 232 -3.33 -18.12 6.00
N ASN A 233 -3.11 -19.44 5.96
CA ASN A 233 -3.67 -20.35 6.94
C ASN A 233 -3.08 -20.10 8.35
N VAL A 234 -1.79 -19.76 8.43
CA VAL A 234 -1.17 -19.37 9.71
C VAL A 234 -1.81 -18.09 10.24
N ILE A 235 -1.95 -17.05 9.41
CA ILE A 235 -2.59 -15.78 9.79
C ILE A 235 -4.01 -16.00 10.27
N ARG A 236 -4.84 -16.77 9.53
CA ARG A 236 -6.21 -17.11 9.93
C ARG A 236 -6.28 -17.84 11.28
N ARG A 237 -5.30 -18.71 11.54
CA ARG A 237 -5.23 -19.42 12.83
C ARG A 237 -4.90 -18.47 13.98
N LEU A 238 -3.96 -17.55 13.78
CA LEU A 238 -3.62 -16.52 14.77
C LEU A 238 -4.82 -15.62 15.11
N VAL A 239 -5.59 -15.22 14.10
CA VAL A 239 -6.82 -14.44 14.31
C VAL A 239 -7.85 -15.23 15.10
N LYS A 240 -8.04 -16.54 14.80
CA LYS A 240 -8.93 -17.43 15.57
C LYS A 240 -8.46 -17.63 17.01
N GLU A 241 -7.16 -17.54 17.27
CA GLU A 241 -6.56 -17.57 18.61
C GLU A 241 -6.73 -16.23 19.36
N GLY A 242 -7.42 -15.24 18.77
CA GLY A 242 -7.72 -13.94 19.38
C GLY A 242 -6.64 -12.88 19.14
N LYS A 243 -5.65 -13.14 18.29
CA LYS A 243 -4.64 -12.13 17.90
C LYS A 243 -5.22 -11.16 16.88
N SER A 244 -4.90 -9.88 17.03
CA SER A 244 -5.24 -8.88 16.02
C SER A 244 -4.12 -8.74 15.01
N ILE A 245 -4.46 -8.70 13.73
CA ILE A 245 -3.48 -8.60 12.66
C ILE A 245 -3.81 -7.40 11.79
N ILE A 246 -2.81 -6.59 11.51
CA ILE A 246 -2.90 -5.51 10.54
C ILE A 246 -1.90 -5.83 9.45
N LEU A 247 -2.40 -5.99 8.24
CA LEU A 247 -1.53 -6.24 7.10
C LEU A 247 -1.65 -5.13 6.06
N THR A 248 -0.55 -4.82 5.40
CA THR A 248 -0.60 -4.06 4.15
C THR A 248 -0.59 -5.03 2.98
N SER A 249 -1.34 -4.72 1.95
CA SER A 249 -1.30 -5.47 0.70
C SER A 249 -1.66 -4.58 -0.49
N HIS A 250 -1.18 -4.97 -1.65
CA HIS A 250 -1.64 -4.47 -2.95
C HIS A 250 -2.48 -5.53 -3.69
N SER A 251 -2.62 -6.76 -3.13
CA SER A 251 -3.45 -7.84 -3.65
C SER A 251 -4.80 -7.84 -2.94
N MET A 252 -5.88 -7.59 -3.66
CA MET A 252 -7.23 -7.66 -3.12
C MET A 252 -7.62 -9.09 -2.76
N GLU A 253 -7.13 -10.10 -3.50
CA GLU A 253 -7.32 -11.51 -3.19
C GLU A 253 -6.83 -11.85 -1.77
N GLU A 254 -5.66 -11.34 -1.38
CA GLU A 254 -5.13 -11.53 -0.03
C GLU A 254 -6.02 -10.87 1.02
N CYS A 255 -6.44 -9.64 0.74
CA CYS A 255 -7.32 -8.89 1.65
C CYS A 255 -8.68 -9.56 1.80
N GLU A 256 -9.28 -10.05 0.72
CA GLU A 256 -10.53 -10.81 0.76
C GLU A 256 -10.39 -12.14 1.52
N ALA A 257 -9.24 -12.80 1.35
CA ALA A 257 -9.01 -14.10 1.99
C ALA A 257 -8.77 -13.99 3.50
N LEU A 258 -8.17 -12.89 3.97
CA LEU A 258 -7.65 -12.78 5.34
C LEU A 258 -8.41 -11.78 6.21
N CYS A 259 -8.85 -10.65 5.62
CA CYS A 259 -9.32 -9.52 6.39
C CYS A 259 -10.82 -9.54 6.62
N SER A 260 -11.22 -9.24 7.84
CA SER A 260 -12.62 -8.97 8.20
C SER A 260 -13.04 -7.58 7.76
N SER A 261 -12.11 -6.63 7.82
CA SER A 261 -12.31 -5.23 7.42
C SER A 261 -11.12 -4.74 6.61
N ILE A 262 -11.37 -3.88 5.64
CA ILE A 262 -10.37 -3.31 4.74
C ILE A 262 -10.50 -1.79 4.73
N GLY A 263 -9.37 -1.10 4.74
CA GLY A 263 -9.29 0.33 4.48
C GLY A 263 -8.48 0.60 3.21
N ILE A 264 -9.09 1.24 2.21
CA ILE A 264 -8.39 1.61 0.98
C ILE A 264 -7.85 3.02 1.12
N MET A 265 -6.53 3.14 1.03
CA MET A 265 -5.82 4.42 1.09
C MET A 265 -5.52 4.98 -0.30
N VAL A 266 -5.84 6.26 -0.47
CA VAL A 266 -5.53 7.06 -1.66
C VAL A 266 -4.98 8.41 -1.21
N ASN A 267 -3.82 8.82 -1.72
CA ASN A 267 -3.19 10.12 -1.40
C ASN A 267 -3.11 10.43 0.11
N GLY A 268 -2.75 9.42 0.91
CA GLY A 268 -2.60 9.57 2.37
C GLY A 268 -3.89 9.63 3.18
N ARG A 269 -5.06 9.36 2.57
CA ARG A 269 -6.37 9.35 3.23
C ARG A 269 -7.07 8.02 3.01
N PHE A 270 -7.99 7.66 3.89
CA PHE A 270 -8.94 6.59 3.60
C PHE A 270 -9.97 7.09 2.58
N ARG A 271 -10.11 6.36 1.48
CA ARG A 271 -11.18 6.56 0.51
C ARG A 271 -12.45 5.81 0.92
N CYS A 272 -12.27 4.60 1.44
CA CYS A 272 -13.35 3.81 2.04
C CYS A 272 -12.79 2.90 3.14
N ILE A 273 -13.66 2.52 4.08
CA ILE A 273 -13.37 1.54 5.13
C ILE A 273 -14.63 0.70 5.35
N GLY A 274 -14.48 -0.62 5.42
CA GLY A 274 -15.60 -1.51 5.71
C GLY A 274 -15.23 -2.98 5.57
N SER A 275 -16.22 -3.86 5.79
CA SER A 275 -16.05 -5.27 5.48
C SER A 275 -15.94 -5.49 3.97
N THR A 276 -15.29 -6.57 3.55
CA THR A 276 -15.11 -6.92 2.13
C THR A 276 -16.43 -6.95 1.38
N GLN A 277 -17.47 -7.54 1.99
CA GLN A 277 -18.80 -7.62 1.38
C GLN A 277 -19.48 -6.25 1.30
N HIS A 278 -19.36 -5.42 2.35
CA HIS A 278 -19.91 -4.07 2.34
C HIS A 278 -19.28 -3.20 1.24
N LEU A 279 -17.96 -3.29 1.07
CA LEU A 279 -17.26 -2.55 0.02
C LEU A 279 -17.63 -3.03 -1.38
N LYS A 280 -17.83 -4.35 -1.58
CA LYS A 280 -18.32 -4.90 -2.84
C LYS A 280 -19.73 -4.41 -3.17
N ASN A 281 -20.62 -4.41 -2.18
CA ASN A 281 -22.00 -3.96 -2.37
C ASN A 281 -22.11 -2.46 -2.63
N ARG A 282 -21.22 -1.66 -2.04
CA ARG A 282 -21.31 -0.20 -2.13
C ARG A 282 -20.55 0.40 -3.30
N PHE A 283 -19.41 -0.16 -3.65
CA PHE A 283 -18.51 0.36 -4.69
C PHE A 283 -18.31 -0.59 -5.86
N GLY A 284 -18.81 -1.81 -5.74
CA GLY A 284 -18.77 -2.80 -6.81
C GLY A 284 -20.05 -2.73 -7.62
N ASP A 285 -20.29 -1.59 -8.29
CA ASP A 285 -21.50 -1.35 -9.05
C ASP A 285 -21.75 -2.46 -10.08
N GLY A 286 -22.63 -3.40 -9.75
CA GLY A 286 -23.23 -4.34 -10.69
C GLY A 286 -22.42 -5.60 -11.02
N TYR A 287 -22.57 -6.04 -12.25
CA TYR A 287 -22.07 -7.33 -12.73
C TYR A 287 -21.07 -7.14 -13.87
N THR A 288 -20.01 -7.95 -13.83
CA THR A 288 -19.09 -8.12 -14.96
C THR A 288 -19.54 -9.34 -15.77
N ILE A 289 -19.82 -9.10 -17.05
CA ILE A 289 -20.26 -10.10 -18.00
C ILE A 289 -19.13 -10.32 -19.00
N LYS A 290 -18.62 -11.56 -19.07
CA LYS A 290 -17.63 -11.94 -20.09
C LYS A 290 -18.33 -12.83 -21.10
N ILE A 291 -18.22 -12.47 -22.38
CA ILE A 291 -18.87 -13.15 -23.49
C ILE A 291 -17.75 -13.63 -24.43
N ARG A 292 -17.79 -14.89 -24.80
CA ARG A 292 -16.91 -15.47 -25.82
C ARG A 292 -17.65 -15.61 -27.14
N LEU A 293 -17.20 -14.90 -28.17
CA LEU A 293 -17.75 -14.95 -29.54
C LEU A 293 -17.39 -16.26 -30.25
N LYS A 294 -18.30 -16.78 -31.07
CA LYS A 294 -18.08 -18.00 -31.90
C LYS A 294 -17.09 -17.74 -33.04
N SER A 295 -17.11 -16.56 -33.63
CA SER A 295 -16.19 -16.16 -34.72
C SER A 295 -15.31 -15.00 -34.30
N PRO A 296 -14.06 -14.92 -34.82
CA PRO A 296 -13.27 -13.72 -34.63
C PRO A 296 -14.02 -12.51 -35.19
N PHE A 297 -13.83 -11.41 -34.52
CA PHE A 297 -14.47 -10.12 -34.68
C PHE A 297 -15.03 -9.81 -36.05
N ASN A 298 -16.37 -9.94 -36.23
CA ASN A 298 -17.08 -9.46 -37.40
C ASN A 298 -17.88 -8.20 -37.00
N PRO A 299 -17.64 -7.02 -37.62
CA PRO A 299 -18.30 -5.76 -37.22
C PRO A 299 -19.83 -5.84 -37.22
N LEU A 300 -20.43 -6.64 -38.13
CA LEU A 300 -21.88 -6.82 -38.20
C LEU A 300 -22.47 -7.61 -37.04
N ASN A 301 -21.77 -8.67 -36.59
CA ASN A 301 -22.20 -9.44 -35.43
C ASN A 301 -22.11 -8.64 -34.13
N ASN A 302 -21.11 -7.78 -34.02
CA ASN A 302 -20.98 -6.91 -32.86
C ASN A 302 -22.07 -5.86 -32.79
N GLN A 303 -22.46 -5.28 -33.92
CA GLN A 303 -23.53 -4.32 -33.99
C GLN A 303 -24.87 -4.92 -33.52
N TYR A 304 -25.13 -6.20 -33.87
CA TYR A 304 -26.29 -6.93 -33.41
C TYR A 304 -26.23 -7.20 -31.88
N ILE A 305 -25.08 -7.63 -31.37
CA ILE A 305 -24.88 -7.82 -29.93
C ILE A 305 -25.04 -6.48 -29.20
N PHE A 306 -24.45 -5.40 -29.70
CA PHE A 306 -24.57 -4.07 -29.12
C PHE A 306 -26.01 -3.53 -29.15
N SER A 307 -26.80 -3.83 -30.18
CA SER A 307 -28.18 -3.37 -30.28
C SER A 307 -29.15 -4.14 -29.36
N ASN A 308 -28.83 -5.39 -29.02
CA ASN A 308 -29.62 -6.21 -28.14
C ASN A 308 -29.33 -5.99 -26.64
N PHE A 309 -28.14 -5.49 -26.32
CA PHE A 309 -27.86 -5.04 -24.97
C PHE A 309 -28.45 -3.65 -24.75
N SER A 310 -29.17 -3.49 -23.66
CA SER A 310 -29.68 -2.18 -23.19
C SER A 310 -28.53 -1.17 -23.15
N PRO A 311 -28.76 0.13 -23.36
CA PRO A 311 -27.74 1.19 -23.34
C PRO A 311 -26.95 1.24 -22.01
N ASN A 312 -27.37 0.50 -21.01
CA ASN A 312 -26.76 0.41 -19.69
C ASN A 312 -25.54 -0.53 -19.60
N PHE A 313 -25.24 -1.29 -20.67
CA PHE A 313 -24.08 -2.17 -20.74
C PHE A 313 -22.87 -1.42 -21.27
N GLN A 314 -21.86 -1.21 -20.44
CA GLN A 314 -20.61 -0.56 -20.81
C GLN A 314 -19.56 -1.59 -21.22
N LEU A 315 -19.10 -1.53 -22.48
CA LEU A 315 -17.95 -2.32 -22.91
C LEU A 315 -16.68 -1.77 -22.26
N LYS A 316 -16.01 -2.59 -21.44
CA LYS A 316 -14.77 -2.22 -20.76
C LYS A 316 -13.53 -2.71 -21.50
N GLU A 317 -13.56 -3.97 -21.90
CA GLU A 317 -12.41 -4.61 -22.53
C GLU A 317 -12.86 -5.49 -23.70
N GLN A 318 -12.00 -5.53 -24.73
CA GLN A 318 -12.19 -6.37 -25.89
C GLN A 318 -10.85 -7.02 -26.23
N HIS A 319 -10.82 -8.35 -26.16
CA HIS A 319 -9.65 -9.15 -26.52
C HIS A 319 -10.05 -10.28 -27.48
N LEU A 320 -9.59 -10.18 -28.72
CA LEU A 320 -9.87 -11.19 -29.75
C LEU A 320 -11.36 -11.59 -29.79
N ASN A 321 -11.70 -12.74 -29.21
CA ASN A 321 -13.05 -13.30 -29.18
C ASN A 321 -13.77 -13.09 -27.82
N ILE A 322 -13.20 -12.34 -26.89
CA ILE A 322 -13.77 -12.11 -25.57
C ILE A 322 -14.16 -10.64 -25.44
N LEU A 323 -15.43 -10.41 -25.13
CA LEU A 323 -15.96 -9.10 -24.77
C LEU A 323 -16.27 -9.07 -23.28
N GLN A 324 -15.85 -8.02 -22.59
CA GLN A 324 -16.15 -7.82 -21.19
C GLN A 324 -17.01 -6.57 -21.02
N TYR A 325 -18.23 -6.77 -20.52
CA TYR A 325 -19.17 -5.70 -20.20
C TYR A 325 -19.28 -5.51 -18.69
N GLU A 326 -19.54 -4.29 -18.28
CA GLU A 326 -19.99 -3.95 -16.93
C GLU A 326 -21.40 -3.39 -17.00
N VAL A 327 -22.24 -3.81 -16.04
CA VAL A 327 -23.64 -3.40 -15.92
C VAL A 327 -23.90 -3.02 -14.47
N ALA A 328 -24.44 -1.82 -14.22
CA ALA A 328 -24.82 -1.43 -12.88
C ALA A 328 -26.11 -2.17 -12.44
N GLU A 329 -26.13 -2.62 -11.18
CA GLU A 329 -27.22 -3.40 -10.60
C GLU A 329 -28.56 -2.64 -10.61
N GLU A 330 -28.51 -1.31 -10.58
CA GLU A 330 -29.70 -0.45 -10.60
C GLU A 330 -30.53 -0.54 -11.88
N PHE A 331 -29.94 -0.98 -13.01
CA PHE A 331 -30.55 -0.90 -14.33
C PHE A 331 -31.08 -2.20 -14.88
N VAL A 332 -30.59 -3.37 -14.43
CA VAL A 332 -30.95 -4.67 -15.03
C VAL A 332 -30.94 -5.76 -13.96
N SER A 333 -32.03 -6.53 -13.89
CA SER A 333 -32.10 -7.68 -13.02
C SER A 333 -31.24 -8.85 -13.53
N LEU A 334 -30.69 -9.67 -12.62
CA LEU A 334 -29.92 -10.86 -12.98
C LEU A 334 -30.70 -11.79 -13.94
N ASN A 335 -32.01 -11.92 -13.75
CA ASN A 335 -32.87 -12.74 -14.61
C ASN A 335 -32.89 -12.23 -16.05
N GLU A 336 -32.95 -10.92 -16.26
CA GLU A 336 -32.93 -10.31 -17.58
C GLU A 336 -31.57 -10.48 -18.24
N ILE A 337 -30.48 -10.34 -17.50
CA ILE A 337 -29.11 -10.59 -18.01
C ILE A 337 -29.01 -12.04 -18.50
N PHE A 338 -29.41 -13.01 -17.69
CA PHE A 338 -29.34 -14.42 -18.10
C PHE A 338 -30.26 -14.74 -19.29
N ALA A 339 -31.48 -14.18 -19.32
CA ALA A 339 -32.38 -14.38 -20.44
C ALA A 339 -31.81 -13.86 -21.77
N GLN A 340 -31.18 -12.68 -21.76
CA GLN A 340 -30.52 -12.11 -22.96
C GLN A 340 -29.32 -12.94 -23.39
N LEU A 341 -28.49 -13.38 -22.44
CA LEU A 341 -27.31 -14.20 -22.74
C LEU A 341 -27.67 -15.59 -23.27
N GLU A 342 -28.72 -16.23 -22.71
CA GLU A 342 -29.23 -17.51 -23.22
C GLU A 342 -29.82 -17.39 -24.62
N GLN A 343 -30.46 -16.27 -24.94
CA GLN A 343 -30.95 -16.03 -26.30
C GLN A 343 -29.79 -15.91 -27.29
N LEU A 344 -28.73 -15.14 -26.95
CA LEU A 344 -27.53 -15.03 -27.78
C LEU A 344 -26.79 -16.35 -27.95
N LEU A 345 -26.85 -17.24 -26.95
CA LEU A 345 -26.28 -18.59 -27.02
C LEU A 345 -27.09 -19.48 -27.97
N LYS A 346 -28.43 -19.41 -27.92
CA LYS A 346 -29.33 -20.16 -28.84
C LYS A 346 -29.20 -19.69 -30.26
N ASP A 347 -29.01 -18.39 -30.49
CA ASP A 347 -28.80 -17.78 -31.80
C ASP A 347 -27.38 -18.01 -32.36
N GLU A 348 -26.55 -18.78 -31.63
CA GLU A 348 -25.18 -19.17 -32.02
C GLU A 348 -24.19 -18.00 -32.18
N TYR A 349 -24.47 -16.80 -31.70
CA TYR A 349 -23.53 -15.68 -31.76
C TYR A 349 -22.39 -15.83 -30.76
N ILE A 350 -22.66 -16.47 -29.64
CA ILE A 350 -21.69 -16.68 -28.55
C ILE A 350 -21.48 -18.17 -28.30
N THR A 351 -20.26 -18.54 -27.88
CA THR A 351 -19.93 -19.93 -27.50
C THR A 351 -20.05 -20.16 -25.99
N ASP A 352 -19.81 -19.14 -25.20
CA ASP A 352 -19.78 -19.24 -23.76
C ASP A 352 -19.95 -17.85 -23.13
N TYR A 353 -20.51 -17.81 -21.93
CA TYR A 353 -20.59 -16.57 -21.16
C TYR A 353 -20.37 -16.83 -19.67
N SER A 354 -19.90 -15.83 -18.96
CA SER A 354 -19.85 -15.83 -17.50
C SER A 354 -20.36 -14.52 -16.93
N VAL A 355 -21.16 -14.60 -15.90
CA VAL A 355 -21.66 -13.45 -15.12
C VAL A 355 -21.04 -13.54 -13.74
N SER A 356 -20.34 -12.52 -13.33
CA SER A 356 -19.72 -12.43 -12.01
C SER A 356 -20.03 -11.09 -11.37
N GLN A 357 -20.21 -11.08 -10.06
CA GLN A 357 -20.26 -9.83 -9.31
C GLN A 357 -18.89 -9.12 -9.41
N ASN A 358 -18.90 -7.81 -9.41
CA ASN A 358 -17.66 -7.03 -9.43
C ASN A 358 -16.75 -7.41 -8.26
N THR A 359 -15.47 -7.60 -8.58
CA THR A 359 -14.45 -7.95 -7.59
C THR A 359 -13.95 -6.69 -6.88
N LEU A 360 -13.36 -6.85 -5.69
CA LEU A 360 -12.68 -5.74 -5.02
C LEU A 360 -11.50 -5.18 -5.85
N ASP A 361 -10.93 -5.98 -6.75
CA ASP A 361 -9.91 -5.50 -7.69
C ASP A 361 -10.46 -4.41 -8.61
N ASN A 362 -11.69 -4.57 -9.12
CA ASN A 362 -12.34 -3.55 -9.95
C ASN A 362 -12.59 -2.25 -9.17
N VAL A 363 -13.09 -2.38 -7.94
CA VAL A 363 -13.28 -1.23 -7.02
C VAL A 363 -11.95 -0.51 -6.78
N PHE A 364 -10.90 -1.27 -6.52
CA PHE A 364 -9.56 -0.73 -6.31
C PHE A 364 -9.00 -0.03 -7.53
N VAL A 365 -9.14 -0.62 -8.73
CA VAL A 365 -8.70 -0.03 -10.00
C VAL A 365 -9.42 1.29 -10.27
N ASN A 366 -10.73 1.39 -9.98
CA ASN A 366 -11.48 2.63 -10.14
C ASN A 366 -10.93 3.74 -9.24
N PHE A 367 -10.68 3.46 -7.95
CA PHE A 367 -10.06 4.44 -7.04
C PHE A 367 -8.64 4.87 -7.46
N VAL A 368 -7.89 3.96 -8.11
CA VAL A 368 -6.54 4.27 -8.63
C VAL A 368 -6.60 5.17 -9.85
N ARG A 369 -7.58 4.98 -10.73
CA ARG A 369 -7.82 5.86 -11.89
C ARG A 369 -8.16 7.28 -11.43
N ASP A 370 -9.10 7.43 -10.51
CA ASP A 370 -9.46 8.72 -9.91
C ASP A 370 -8.24 9.45 -9.32
N GLN A 371 -7.30 8.69 -8.72
CA GLN A 371 -6.06 9.26 -8.20
C GLN A 371 -5.15 9.82 -9.30
N LYS A 372 -5.00 9.12 -10.43
CA LYS A 372 -4.16 9.57 -11.55
C LYS A 372 -4.74 10.81 -12.20
N ASP A 373 -6.04 10.85 -12.39
CA ASP A 373 -6.74 11.98 -13.01
C ASP A 373 -6.66 13.24 -12.15
N SER A 374 -6.82 13.10 -10.83
CA SER A 374 -6.65 14.22 -9.89
C SER A 374 -5.21 14.75 -9.84
N LEU A 375 -4.20 13.90 -9.98
CA LEU A 375 -2.79 14.31 -10.06
C LEU A 375 -2.47 15.03 -11.38
N GLN A 376 -3.04 14.60 -12.51
CA GLN A 376 -2.87 15.25 -13.80
C GLN A 376 -3.54 16.62 -13.82
N GLN A 377 -4.74 16.76 -13.27
CA GLN A 377 -5.43 18.05 -13.13
C GLN A 377 -4.64 19.02 -12.25
N THR A 378 -4.08 18.55 -11.14
CA THR A 378 -3.27 19.37 -10.23
C THR A 378 -1.99 19.87 -10.89
N ASN A 379 -1.35 19.04 -11.70
CA ASN A 379 -0.15 19.40 -12.45
C ASN A 379 -0.46 20.39 -13.60
N SER A 380 -1.59 20.24 -14.26
CA SER A 380 -2.02 21.17 -15.32
C SER A 380 -2.40 22.55 -14.77
N ILE A 381 -3.02 22.61 -13.58
CA ILE A 381 -3.33 23.88 -12.89
C ILE A 381 -2.05 24.54 -12.38
N SER A 382 -1.08 23.77 -11.89
CA SER A 382 0.20 24.32 -11.42
C SER A 382 1.06 24.86 -12.55
N SER A 383 1.04 24.23 -13.73
CA SER A 383 1.73 24.72 -14.93
C SER A 383 1.06 25.98 -15.52
N ARG A 384 -0.28 26.06 -15.51
CA ARG A 384 -1.02 27.25 -15.93
C ARG A 384 -0.76 28.44 -14.99
N ARG A 385 -0.70 28.21 -13.66
CA ARG A 385 -0.35 29.29 -12.70
C ARG A 385 1.07 29.78 -12.84
N LYS A 386 2.02 28.91 -13.20
CA LYS A 386 3.40 29.34 -13.51
C LYS A 386 3.44 30.17 -14.78
N GLN A 387 2.74 29.77 -15.85
CA GLN A 387 2.67 30.55 -17.07
C GLN A 387 1.98 31.93 -16.87
N GLN A 388 0.97 32.01 -16.01
CA GLN A 388 0.37 33.30 -15.64
C GLN A 388 1.31 34.19 -14.84
N GLN A 389 2.04 33.65 -13.85
CA GLN A 389 3.04 34.41 -13.10
C GLN A 389 4.22 34.87 -13.97
N ASP A 390 4.67 34.03 -14.91
CA ASP A 390 5.73 34.41 -15.85
C ASP A 390 5.24 35.48 -16.86
N ASN A 391 3.95 35.51 -17.21
CA ASN A 391 3.35 36.54 -18.05
C ASN A 391 3.07 37.87 -17.27
N GLU A 392 2.66 37.80 -15.99
CA GLU A 392 2.50 39.00 -15.14
C GLU A 392 3.85 39.68 -14.85
N VAL A 393 4.95 38.94 -14.72
CA VAL A 393 6.29 39.48 -14.56
C VAL A 393 6.82 40.12 -15.86
N LEU A 394 6.28 39.75 -17.02
CA LEU A 394 6.61 40.38 -18.32
C LEU A 394 5.79 41.65 -18.60
N ASP A 395 4.61 41.80 -18.03
CA ASP A 395 3.78 43.02 -18.20
C ASP A 395 4.23 44.16 -17.26
N ASP A 396 4.78 43.86 -16.08
CA ASP A 396 5.30 44.88 -15.15
C ASP A 396 6.68 45.49 -15.55
N THR A 397 7.27 45.02 -16.66
CA THR A 397 8.55 45.57 -17.18
C THR A 397 8.43 46.50 -18.40
N PHE A 398 7.19 46.89 -18.79
CA PHE A 398 6.93 47.74 -19.93
C PHE A 398 6.30 49.14 -19.58
N ASP A 399 6.71 49.72 -18.45
CA ASP A 399 6.38 51.13 -18.22
C ASP A 399 7.58 51.90 -17.65
N ASP A 400 8.62 52.06 -18.46
CA ASP A 400 9.51 53.23 -18.32
C ASP A 400 10.13 53.59 -19.68
N GLY A 401 9.66 54.71 -20.18
CA GLY A 401 10.02 55.20 -21.47
C GLY A 401 11.46 55.72 -21.55
N SER A 402 12.25 55.18 -22.46
CA SER A 402 13.29 55.98 -23.16
C SER A 402 13.65 55.31 -24.50
N PHE A 403 13.49 56.11 -25.52
CA PHE A 403 13.97 55.97 -26.88
C PHE A 403 15.40 55.46 -26.97
N VAL A 404 15.70 54.46 -27.79
CA VAL A 404 16.83 54.45 -28.73
C VAL A 404 16.58 53.47 -29.89
N THR A 405 16.82 53.95 -31.05
CA THR A 405 16.69 53.47 -32.41
C THR A 405 17.41 52.17 -32.78
N THR A 406 16.73 51.42 -33.66
CA THR A 406 17.19 50.66 -34.83
C THR A 406 18.34 49.68 -34.75
N ARG A 407 18.05 48.43 -35.06
CA ARG A 407 18.53 47.77 -36.30
C ARG A 407 17.89 46.39 -36.55
N SER A 408 17.29 46.31 -37.71
CA SER A 408 16.86 45.14 -38.42
C SER A 408 17.97 44.12 -38.64
N SER A 409 17.68 42.81 -38.44
CA SER A 409 18.15 41.78 -39.37
C SER A 409 17.26 40.50 -39.21
N ARG A 410 16.62 40.22 -40.34
CA ARG A 410 15.98 38.97 -40.66
C ARG A 410 16.96 37.80 -40.49
N ASN A 411 16.50 36.69 -39.95
CA ASN A 411 16.85 35.39 -40.52
C ASN A 411 15.70 34.40 -40.28
N GLN A 412 15.05 34.08 -41.37
CA GLN A 412 14.28 32.86 -41.56
C GLN A 412 15.25 31.70 -41.56
N VAL A 413 14.96 30.65 -40.84
CA VAL A 413 15.43 29.30 -41.16
C VAL A 413 14.30 28.31 -41.03
N SER A 414 14.10 27.66 -42.12
CA SER A 414 13.16 26.65 -42.52
C SER A 414 13.20 25.39 -41.65
N LEU A 415 12.02 24.76 -41.50
CA LEU A 415 11.82 23.38 -41.12
C LEU A 415 12.54 22.41 -42.09
N GLU A 416 13.35 21.53 -41.54
CA GLU A 416 13.70 20.27 -42.15
C GLU A 416 13.52 19.13 -41.19
N THR A 417 12.66 18.21 -41.58
CA THR A 417 12.45 16.88 -41.06
C THR A 417 13.69 16.03 -41.32
N ILE A 418 14.29 15.47 -40.25
CA ILE A 418 15.23 14.35 -40.41
C ILE A 418 14.82 13.23 -39.44
N SER A 419 14.33 12.17 -40.06
CA SER A 419 14.28 10.82 -39.52
C SER A 419 15.71 10.27 -39.41
N GLY A 420 16.08 9.74 -38.27
CA GLY A 420 17.39 9.12 -38.11
C GLY A 420 17.48 8.32 -36.81
N SER A 421 17.27 7.00 -36.93
CA SER A 421 17.63 6.01 -35.95
C SER A 421 19.11 6.02 -35.64
N SER A 422 19.47 6.10 -34.36
CA SER A 422 20.83 5.72 -33.91
C SER A 422 20.74 5.00 -32.56
N ALA A 423 21.09 3.72 -32.64
CA ALA A 423 21.35 2.85 -31.52
C ALA A 423 22.57 3.38 -30.74
N CYS A 424 22.40 3.63 -29.46
CA CYS A 424 23.51 3.84 -28.54
C CYS A 424 24.05 2.48 -28.06
N ASN A 425 25.21 2.09 -28.60
CA ASN A 425 26.05 1.04 -28.07
C ASN A 425 26.74 1.53 -26.78
N CYS A 426 26.29 1.03 -25.62
CA CYS A 426 27.05 1.12 -24.39
C CYS A 426 27.99 -0.08 -24.29
N THR A 427 29.26 0.13 -24.54
CA THR A 427 30.35 -0.83 -24.31
C THR A 427 30.62 -0.92 -22.81
N ILE A 428 30.24 -2.05 -22.21
CA ILE A 428 30.64 -2.41 -20.83
C ILE A 428 32.09 -2.95 -20.90
N ARG A 429 33.03 -2.22 -20.31
CA ARG A 429 34.36 -2.73 -20.03
C ARG A 429 34.30 -3.70 -18.87
N THR A 430 34.45 -4.99 -19.15
CA THR A 430 34.72 -6.03 -18.14
C THR A 430 36.19 -6.10 -17.87
N ASN A 431 36.61 -5.82 -16.62
CA ASN A 431 37.92 -6.17 -16.11
C ASN A 431 37.96 -7.68 -15.82
N PRO A 432 38.99 -8.40 -16.20
CA PRO A 432 39.15 -9.82 -15.87
C PRO A 432 39.62 -9.94 -14.43
N LEU A 433 38.82 -10.54 -13.55
CA LEU A 433 39.25 -11.03 -12.26
C LEU A 433 40.00 -12.37 -12.43
N GLN A 434 41.20 -12.40 -11.87
CA GLN A 434 42.06 -13.54 -11.79
C GLN A 434 41.37 -14.72 -11.10
N VAL A 435 41.41 -15.86 -11.77
CA VAL A 435 41.11 -17.17 -11.21
C VAL A 435 42.25 -17.52 -10.25
N LEU A 436 41.98 -17.59 -8.96
CA LEU A 436 42.85 -18.20 -7.96
C LEU A 436 42.43 -19.65 -7.80
N ASP A 437 43.30 -20.48 -8.29
CA ASP A 437 43.28 -21.94 -8.18
C ASP A 437 43.58 -22.33 -6.72
N CYS A 438 42.61 -22.86 -6.00
CA CYS A 438 42.77 -23.44 -4.65
C CYS A 438 42.86 -24.98 -4.72
N SER A 439 43.91 -25.47 -5.31
CA SER A 439 44.36 -26.82 -5.11
C SER A 439 45.73 -26.82 -4.44
N LYS A 440 45.79 -26.41 -3.16
CA LYS A 440 46.91 -26.70 -2.22
C LYS A 440 46.66 -25.87 -0.93
N LEU A 441 45.93 -26.52 -0.01
CA LEU A 441 46.23 -26.50 1.44
C LEU A 441 45.11 -27.26 2.13
#